data_3f81dda9a36ab11e51291ffd795cadf9
#
_entry.id   3f81dda9a36ab11e51291ffd795cadf9
#
_cell.length_a   1.000
_cell.length_b   1.000
_cell.length_c   1.000
_cell.angle_alpha   90.00
_cell.angle_beta   90.00
_cell.angle_gamma   90.00
#
_symmetry.space_group_name_H-M   'P 1'
#
loop_
_entity.id
_entity.type
_entity.pdbx_description
1 polymer ?
#
loop_
_entity_poly.entity_id
_entity_poly.type
_entity_poly.pdbx_seq_one_letter_code
_entity_poly.pdbx_strand_id
1 'polypeptide(L)'
;MERKNLALLCAGVVCFWLFALAFGTAQGNGLRQQNPAVQAAADQTQPVQPAAAQPALELPCRAACLIDQQTGTILYEKNADQQMPIASITKVMTLLLTFEAVHDGRIAMDTLVPVSEHAYHMGGSQIWLEPGEQFTLDEMIKAICVSSANDAAVAVAELVGGSEPGFVQMMNARAAELGMVNTTFHNACGLDTEGHLSTAHDVAIMSREILNTCPEVLHYTGIWTDTLRGCLLYT
;
A
#
# COMPACT_ATOMS: atom_id res chain seq x y z
N MET A 1 28.77 -5.84 -14.05
CA MET A 1 28.52 -5.15 -12.76
C MET A 1 27.06 -4.77 -12.78
N GLU A 2 26.25 -5.09 -11.76
CA GLU A 2 24.83 -4.69 -11.59
C GLU A 2 23.71 -5.69 -11.90
N ARG A 3 23.86 -6.91 -11.44
CA ARG A 3 22.68 -7.78 -11.25
C ARG A 3 22.28 -7.99 -9.77
N LYS A 4 22.96 -7.32 -8.83
CA LYS A 4 22.70 -7.52 -7.38
C LYS A 4 21.69 -6.55 -6.76
N ASN A 5 21.36 -5.44 -7.43
CA ASN A 5 20.46 -4.44 -6.84
C ASN A 5 18.97 -4.68 -7.18
N LEU A 6 18.68 -5.45 -8.23
CA LEU A 6 17.29 -5.73 -8.63
C LEU A 6 16.59 -6.74 -7.70
N ALA A 7 17.36 -7.68 -7.13
CA ALA A 7 16.82 -8.69 -6.22
C ALA A 7 16.40 -8.11 -4.83
N LEU A 8 16.98 -6.98 -4.43
CA LEU A 8 16.67 -6.35 -3.13
C LEU A 8 15.38 -5.52 -3.17
N LEU A 9 15.01 -5.00 -4.33
CA LEU A 9 13.76 -4.24 -4.49
C LEU A 9 12.52 -5.16 -4.47
N CYS A 10 12.63 -6.34 -5.08
CA CYS A 10 11.56 -7.34 -5.06
C CYS A 10 11.33 -7.95 -3.66
N ALA A 11 12.37 -8.10 -2.84
CA ALA A 11 12.23 -8.62 -1.49
C ALA A 11 11.45 -7.67 -0.55
N GLY A 12 11.52 -6.36 -0.76
CA GLY A 12 10.78 -5.37 0.02
C GLY A 12 9.26 -5.42 -0.23
N VAL A 13 8.87 -5.68 -1.46
CA VAL A 13 7.44 -5.75 -1.86
C VAL A 13 6.83 -7.10 -1.45
N VAL A 14 7.58 -8.20 -1.58
CA VAL A 14 7.12 -9.56 -1.20
C VAL A 14 6.96 -9.71 0.32
N CYS A 15 7.81 -9.08 1.14
CA CYS A 15 7.64 -9.11 2.61
C CYS A 15 6.37 -8.38 3.08
N PHE A 16 5.87 -7.41 2.35
CA PHE A 16 4.64 -6.69 2.69
C PHE A 16 3.38 -7.58 2.60
N TRP A 17 3.37 -8.57 1.70
CA TRP A 17 2.22 -9.46 1.45
C TRP A 17 2.17 -10.73 2.31
N LEU A 18 3.29 -11.17 2.87
CA LEU A 18 3.33 -12.40 3.68
C LEU A 18 2.81 -12.23 5.12
N PHE A 19 2.66 -11.01 5.64
CA PHE A 19 2.16 -10.79 6.99
C PHE A 19 0.63 -10.69 7.11
N ALA A 20 -0.12 -10.57 6.02
CA ALA A 20 -1.58 -10.51 6.03
C ALA A 20 -2.27 -11.88 6.20
N LEU A 21 -1.53 -13.02 6.16
CA LEU A 21 -2.10 -14.37 6.12
C LEU A 21 -2.04 -15.18 7.45
N ALA A 22 -1.65 -14.59 8.56
CA ALA A 22 -1.39 -15.34 9.80
C ALA A 22 -2.32 -15.03 10.98
N PHE A 23 -3.61 -14.73 10.80
CA PHE A 23 -4.56 -14.78 11.93
C PHE A 23 -5.85 -15.51 11.55
N GLY A 24 -5.82 -16.81 11.84
CA GLY A 24 -6.98 -17.67 11.81
C GLY A 24 -7.89 -17.45 13.02
N THR A 25 -9.15 -17.61 12.77
CA THR A 25 -10.32 -17.49 13.66
C THR A 25 -10.23 -18.38 14.90
N ALA A 26 -10.45 -17.79 16.08
CA ALA A 26 -10.81 -18.52 17.30
C ALA A 26 -12.24 -18.15 17.68
N GLN A 27 -13.19 -19.07 17.49
CA GLN A 27 -14.54 -19.00 18.07
C GLN A 27 -14.48 -19.45 19.53
N GLY A 28 -14.91 -18.61 20.45
CA GLY A 28 -15.06 -18.93 21.87
C GLY A 28 -16.53 -19.12 22.24
N ASN A 29 -16.85 -20.31 22.73
CA ASN A 29 -18.14 -20.63 23.35
C ASN A 29 -18.21 -20.08 24.78
N GLY A 30 -19.28 -19.38 25.10
CA GLY A 30 -19.59 -18.92 26.42
C GLY A 30 -20.16 -19.99 27.34
N LEU A 31 -19.81 -19.92 28.62
CA LEU A 31 -20.63 -20.39 29.73
C LEU A 31 -20.49 -19.45 30.90
N ARG A 32 -21.64 -18.95 31.31
CA ARG A 32 -21.92 -18.11 32.48
C ARG A 32 -21.97 -18.98 33.72
N GLN A 33 -21.21 -18.70 34.76
CA GLN A 33 -21.56 -19.12 36.12
C GLN A 33 -21.28 -18.02 37.16
N GLN A 34 -22.20 -17.97 38.11
CA GLN A 34 -22.42 -16.92 39.07
C GLN A 34 -21.48 -17.01 40.27
N ASN A 35 -21.25 -15.85 40.90
CA ASN A 35 -20.65 -15.61 42.21
C ASN A 35 -21.39 -16.33 43.37
N PRO A 36 -20.75 -16.60 44.55
CA PRO A 36 -20.58 -15.51 45.48
C PRO A 36 -19.36 -15.61 46.45
N ALA A 37 -19.15 -14.51 47.13
CA ALA A 37 -18.55 -14.33 48.48
C ALA A 37 -17.21 -13.57 48.52
N VAL A 38 -17.35 -12.37 49.00
CA VAL A 38 -16.35 -11.49 49.59
C VAL A 38 -15.59 -12.20 50.73
N GLN A 39 -14.27 -12.19 50.65
CA GLN A 39 -13.41 -12.21 51.85
C GLN A 39 -12.09 -11.51 51.60
N ALA A 40 -11.77 -10.58 52.47
CA ALA A 40 -10.54 -9.80 52.48
C ALA A 40 -9.31 -10.70 52.73
N ALA A 41 -8.24 -10.50 51.98
CA ALA A 41 -6.91 -10.92 52.40
C ALA A 41 -5.85 -10.03 51.73
N ALA A 42 -5.20 -9.29 52.57
CA ALA A 42 -3.78 -8.90 52.61
C ALA A 42 -3.02 -8.74 51.29
N ASP A 43 -2.62 -7.51 51.09
CA ASP A 43 -1.42 -7.04 50.44
C ASP A 43 -0.32 -8.11 50.23
N GLN A 44 -0.20 -8.64 49.05
CA GLN A 44 1.01 -9.29 48.55
C GLN A 44 1.47 -8.51 47.30
N THR A 45 2.22 -7.46 47.54
CA THR A 45 3.08 -6.85 46.52
C THR A 45 4.12 -7.89 46.10
N GLN A 46 3.76 -8.71 45.09
CA GLN A 46 4.78 -9.45 44.35
C GLN A 46 5.64 -8.41 43.60
N PRO A 47 6.98 -8.50 43.68
CA PRO A 47 7.85 -7.67 42.88
C PRO A 47 7.52 -7.95 41.42
N VAL A 48 7.12 -6.91 40.67
CA VAL A 48 6.98 -6.96 39.23
C VAL A 48 8.34 -7.34 38.67
N GLN A 49 8.47 -8.60 38.29
CA GLN A 49 9.66 -9.09 37.60
C GLN A 49 9.78 -8.25 36.31
N PRO A 50 10.90 -7.55 36.08
CA PRO A 50 11.03 -6.80 34.82
C PRO A 50 10.84 -7.78 33.68
N ALA A 51 9.90 -7.46 32.79
CA ALA A 51 9.65 -8.25 31.60
C ALA A 51 11.02 -8.45 30.91
N ALA A 52 11.38 -9.72 30.69
CA ALA A 52 12.61 -10.05 29.99
C ALA A 52 12.61 -9.26 28.70
N ALA A 53 13.62 -8.42 28.49
CA ALA A 53 13.73 -7.63 27.28
C ALA A 53 13.70 -8.60 26.10
N GLN A 54 12.63 -8.51 25.30
CA GLN A 54 12.54 -9.29 24.07
C GLN A 54 13.76 -8.90 23.21
N PRO A 55 14.43 -9.88 22.57
CA PRO A 55 15.55 -9.55 21.70
C PRO A 55 15.07 -8.52 20.68
N ALA A 56 15.80 -7.39 20.57
CA ALA A 56 15.45 -6.35 19.63
C ALA A 56 15.43 -6.94 18.22
N LEU A 57 14.31 -6.78 17.52
CA LEU A 57 14.17 -7.24 16.15
C LEU A 57 15.12 -6.42 15.27
N GLU A 58 16.19 -7.04 14.77
CA GLU A 58 17.12 -6.41 13.85
C GLU A 58 16.75 -6.81 12.41
N LEU A 59 16.29 -5.83 11.62
CA LEU A 59 15.98 -6.03 10.21
C LEU A 59 17.11 -5.48 9.34
N PRO A 60 17.56 -6.23 8.31
CA PRO A 60 18.61 -5.79 7.38
C PRO A 60 18.04 -4.82 6.32
N CYS A 61 17.31 -3.80 6.75
CA CYS A 61 16.72 -2.76 5.89
C CYS A 61 17.14 -1.37 6.37
N ARG A 62 16.99 -0.36 5.49
CA ARG A 62 17.34 1.04 5.81
C ARG A 62 16.31 1.67 6.74
N ALA A 63 15.04 1.41 6.51
CA ALA A 63 13.92 1.87 7.32
C ALA A 63 12.81 0.82 7.36
N ALA A 64 12.03 0.80 8.43
CA ALA A 64 10.84 -0.03 8.57
C ALA A 64 9.84 0.63 9.52
N CYS A 65 8.55 0.38 9.28
CA CYS A 65 7.47 0.69 10.19
C CYS A 65 6.47 -0.46 10.17
N LEU A 66 6.09 -0.96 11.33
CA LEU A 66 5.02 -1.94 11.51
C LEU A 66 3.94 -1.30 12.37
N ILE A 67 2.73 -1.27 11.83
CA ILE A 67 1.56 -0.75 12.54
C ILE A 67 0.48 -1.82 12.62
N ASP A 68 -0.31 -1.77 13.67
CA ASP A 68 -1.54 -2.53 13.76
C ASP A 68 -2.59 -1.93 12.81
N GLN A 69 -3.14 -2.76 11.92
CA GLN A 69 -4.07 -2.29 10.89
C GLN A 69 -5.32 -1.65 11.47
N GLN A 70 -5.87 -2.18 12.56
CA GLN A 70 -7.13 -1.70 13.11
C GLN A 70 -6.94 -0.41 13.90
N THR A 71 -5.97 -0.40 14.81
CA THR A 71 -5.76 0.70 15.75
C THR A 71 -4.82 1.79 15.25
N GLY A 72 -3.93 1.46 14.30
CA GLY A 72 -2.84 2.34 13.86
C GLY A 72 -1.69 2.42 14.87
N THR A 73 -1.68 1.57 15.89
CA THR A 73 -0.60 1.55 16.88
C THR A 73 0.69 1.09 16.25
N ILE A 74 1.78 1.85 16.46
CA ILE A 74 3.12 1.46 16.01
C ILE A 74 3.61 0.31 16.89
N LEU A 75 3.94 -0.82 16.28
CA LEU A 75 4.45 -2.03 16.93
C LEU A 75 5.97 -2.15 16.81
N TYR A 76 6.54 -1.61 15.73
CA TYR A 76 7.98 -1.58 15.50
C TYR A 76 8.34 -0.44 14.54
N GLU A 77 9.46 0.19 14.78
CA GLU A 77 10.01 1.19 13.88
C GLU A 77 11.54 1.14 13.84
N LYS A 78 12.08 1.46 12.66
CA LYS A 78 13.50 1.63 12.41
C LYS A 78 13.66 2.75 11.40
N ASN A 79 14.29 3.87 11.77
CA ASN A 79 14.47 5.04 10.90
C ASN A 79 13.16 5.40 10.14
N ALA A 80 11.99 5.26 10.82
CA ALA A 80 10.69 5.27 10.18
C ALA A 80 10.37 6.60 9.48
N ASP A 81 10.93 7.72 9.97
CA ASP A 81 10.74 9.05 9.42
C ASP A 81 11.84 9.50 8.45
N GLN A 82 12.76 8.60 8.09
CA GLN A 82 13.79 8.92 7.10
C GLN A 82 13.16 9.02 5.71
N GLN A 83 13.23 10.23 5.11
CA GLN A 83 12.78 10.43 3.73
C GLN A 83 13.64 9.67 2.73
N MET A 84 13.00 8.98 1.81
CA MET A 84 13.63 8.19 0.75
C MET A 84 12.77 8.17 -0.50
N PRO A 85 13.37 7.99 -1.69
CA PRO A 85 12.63 7.62 -2.89
C PRO A 85 11.91 6.28 -2.65
N ILE A 86 10.62 6.22 -2.97
CA ILE A 86 9.78 5.05 -2.73
C ILE A 86 9.43 4.27 -3.99
N ALA A 87 9.87 4.75 -5.14
CA ALA A 87 9.61 4.11 -6.44
C ALA A 87 8.13 3.72 -6.59
N SER A 88 7.85 2.53 -7.09
CA SER A 88 6.49 2.04 -7.35
C SER A 88 5.59 1.88 -6.12
N ILE A 89 6.09 2.02 -4.90
CA ILE A 89 5.23 2.12 -3.71
C ILE A 89 4.27 3.33 -3.84
N THR A 90 4.63 4.34 -4.59
CA THR A 90 3.78 5.47 -5.00
C THR A 90 2.40 5.03 -5.50
N LYS A 91 2.32 3.91 -6.22
CA LYS A 91 1.08 3.39 -6.81
C LYS A 91 0.03 2.98 -5.76
N VAL A 92 0.42 2.82 -4.50
CA VAL A 92 -0.55 2.60 -3.42
C VAL A 92 -1.46 3.83 -3.26
N MET A 93 -0.91 5.06 -3.32
CA MET A 93 -1.69 6.29 -3.32
C MET A 93 -2.54 6.42 -4.59
N THR A 94 -1.99 6.05 -5.74
CA THR A 94 -2.73 6.05 -7.01
C THR A 94 -3.94 5.12 -6.94
N LEU A 95 -3.76 3.91 -6.41
CA LEU A 95 -4.86 2.96 -6.21
C LEU A 95 -5.87 3.45 -5.17
N LEU A 96 -5.42 4.03 -4.06
CA LEU A 96 -6.30 4.59 -3.02
C LEU A 96 -7.26 5.63 -3.64
N LEU A 97 -6.74 6.65 -4.32
CA LEU A 97 -7.55 7.68 -4.96
C LEU A 97 -8.45 7.13 -6.07
N THR A 98 -8.00 6.08 -6.76
CA THR A 98 -8.79 5.42 -7.80
C THR A 98 -10.00 4.70 -7.19
N PHE A 99 -9.79 3.91 -6.13
CA PHE A 99 -10.90 3.23 -5.44
C PHE A 99 -11.83 4.23 -4.74
N GLU A 100 -11.30 5.29 -4.14
CA GLU A 100 -12.11 6.38 -3.60
C GLU A 100 -13.00 7.00 -4.69
N ALA A 101 -12.48 7.21 -5.92
CA ALA A 101 -13.27 7.71 -7.04
C ALA A 101 -14.38 6.73 -7.49
N VAL A 102 -14.15 5.42 -7.37
CA VAL A 102 -15.16 4.39 -7.62
C VAL A 102 -16.23 4.43 -6.52
N HIS A 103 -15.85 4.47 -5.26
CA HIS A 103 -16.77 4.53 -4.12
C HIS A 103 -17.65 5.79 -4.14
N ASP A 104 -17.10 6.91 -4.57
CA ASP A 104 -17.82 8.17 -4.76
C ASP A 104 -18.77 8.15 -5.97
N GLY A 105 -18.72 7.09 -6.79
CA GLY A 105 -19.53 6.98 -8.01
C GLY A 105 -19.09 7.91 -9.14
N ARG A 106 -17.88 8.47 -9.08
CA ARG A 106 -17.32 9.32 -10.14
C ARG A 106 -16.90 8.53 -11.36
N ILE A 107 -16.46 7.31 -11.16
CA ILE A 107 -16.08 6.33 -12.19
C ILE A 107 -16.56 4.93 -11.75
N ALA A 108 -16.59 3.97 -12.67
CA ALA A 108 -16.97 2.58 -12.40
C ALA A 108 -15.85 1.63 -12.87
N MET A 109 -15.86 0.39 -12.39
CA MET A 109 -14.82 -0.58 -12.75
C MET A 109 -14.80 -0.95 -14.24
N ASP A 110 -15.95 -0.81 -14.93
CA ASP A 110 -16.11 -1.00 -16.37
C ASP A 110 -15.90 0.29 -17.18
N THR A 111 -15.57 1.42 -16.53
CA THR A 111 -15.22 2.67 -17.21
C THR A 111 -14.01 2.42 -18.10
N LEU A 112 -14.12 2.83 -19.37
CA LEU A 112 -13.00 2.76 -20.30
C LEU A 112 -11.97 3.86 -20.01
N VAL A 113 -10.73 3.45 -19.80
CA VAL A 113 -9.59 4.34 -19.55
C VAL A 113 -8.89 4.60 -20.88
N PRO A 114 -8.94 5.83 -21.40
CA PRO A 114 -8.24 6.15 -22.64
C PRO A 114 -6.73 6.24 -22.41
N VAL A 115 -5.95 5.79 -23.38
CA VAL A 115 -4.50 5.92 -23.36
C VAL A 115 -4.08 7.19 -24.09
N SER A 116 -3.43 8.10 -23.35
CA SER A 116 -2.86 9.33 -23.90
C SER A 116 -1.45 9.11 -24.44
N GLU A 117 -0.97 10.05 -25.27
CA GLU A 117 0.43 10.10 -25.67
C GLU A 117 1.38 10.22 -24.46
N HIS A 118 0.95 10.91 -23.39
CA HIS A 118 1.74 11.03 -22.19
C HIS A 118 1.90 9.69 -21.48
N ALA A 119 0.82 8.95 -21.27
CA ALA A 119 0.85 7.61 -20.69
C ALA A 119 1.68 6.63 -21.54
N TYR A 120 1.54 6.67 -22.86
CA TYR A 120 2.30 5.86 -23.81
C TYR A 120 3.82 6.06 -23.68
N HIS A 121 4.29 7.28 -23.44
CA HIS A 121 5.72 7.59 -23.35
C HIS A 121 6.33 7.36 -21.97
N MET A 122 5.59 6.75 -21.04
CA MET A 122 6.13 6.41 -19.73
C MET A 122 7.27 5.40 -19.87
N GLY A 123 8.30 5.57 -19.03
CA GLY A 123 9.41 4.63 -18.90
C GLY A 123 9.20 3.60 -17.79
N GLY A 124 10.16 2.71 -17.64
CA GLY A 124 10.17 1.70 -16.57
C GLY A 124 9.26 0.50 -16.85
N SER A 125 8.57 -0.02 -15.81
CA SER A 125 7.63 -1.14 -15.97
C SER A 125 6.39 -0.70 -16.73
N GLN A 126 6.00 -1.43 -17.77
CA GLN A 126 4.92 -1.07 -18.68
C GLN A 126 4.18 -2.33 -19.17
N ILE A 127 2.96 -2.13 -19.61
CA ILE A 127 2.20 -3.11 -20.38
C ILE A 127 2.13 -2.72 -21.88
N TRP A 128 2.92 -1.71 -22.25
CA TRP A 128 3.06 -1.22 -23.62
C TRP A 128 1.72 -0.79 -24.23
N LEU A 129 1.04 0.11 -23.54
CA LEU A 129 -0.18 0.74 -24.02
C LEU A 129 0.11 1.59 -25.27
N GLU A 130 -0.82 1.61 -26.23
CA GLU A 130 -0.73 2.45 -27.42
C GLU A 130 -1.78 3.57 -27.39
N PRO A 131 -1.47 4.76 -27.92
CA PRO A 131 -2.43 5.86 -27.96
C PRO A 131 -3.71 5.48 -28.68
N GLY A 132 -4.83 5.81 -28.06
CA GLY A 132 -6.16 5.46 -28.57
C GLY A 132 -6.68 4.07 -28.17
N GLU A 133 -5.86 3.23 -27.54
CA GLU A 133 -6.37 2.02 -26.87
C GLU A 133 -7.27 2.43 -25.70
N GLN A 134 -8.17 1.53 -25.36
CA GLN A 134 -9.07 1.67 -24.21
C GLN A 134 -9.17 0.33 -23.50
N PHE A 135 -8.95 0.35 -22.20
CA PHE A 135 -9.14 -0.79 -21.32
C PHE A 135 -10.11 -0.41 -20.21
N THR A 136 -10.77 -1.38 -19.63
CA THR A 136 -11.58 -1.14 -18.45
C THR A 136 -10.69 -0.74 -17.27
N LEU A 137 -11.24 0.03 -16.33
CA LEU A 137 -10.53 0.38 -15.09
C LEU A 137 -10.08 -0.87 -14.34
N ASP A 138 -10.89 -1.95 -14.34
CA ASP A 138 -10.54 -3.26 -13.77
C ASP A 138 -9.24 -3.82 -14.38
N GLU A 139 -9.13 -3.80 -15.71
CA GLU A 139 -7.93 -4.27 -16.42
C GLU A 139 -6.70 -3.40 -16.11
N MET A 140 -6.89 -2.09 -16.01
CA MET A 140 -5.80 -1.17 -15.66
C MET A 140 -5.32 -1.36 -14.22
N ILE A 141 -6.23 -1.55 -13.25
CA ILE A 141 -5.87 -1.86 -11.87
C ILE A 141 -5.09 -3.17 -11.79
N LYS A 142 -5.50 -4.22 -12.54
CA LYS A 142 -4.73 -5.47 -12.64
C LYS A 142 -3.33 -5.23 -13.16
N ALA A 143 -3.18 -4.47 -14.25
CA ALA A 143 -1.87 -4.13 -14.81
C ALA A 143 -0.98 -3.37 -13.80
N ILE A 144 -1.55 -2.44 -13.06
CA ILE A 144 -0.85 -1.70 -11.99
C ILE A 144 -0.40 -2.66 -10.89
N CYS A 145 -1.27 -3.56 -10.42
CA CYS A 145 -0.96 -4.44 -9.30
C CYS A 145 -0.02 -5.59 -9.69
N VAL A 146 -0.20 -6.20 -10.86
CA VAL A 146 0.56 -7.39 -11.29
C VAL A 146 1.89 -7.01 -11.92
N SER A 147 1.90 -6.06 -12.85
CA SER A 147 3.12 -5.69 -13.61
C SER A 147 3.75 -4.40 -13.14
N SER A 148 3.16 -3.75 -12.13
CA SER A 148 3.60 -2.41 -11.70
C SER A 148 3.64 -1.40 -12.84
N ALA A 149 2.70 -1.49 -13.79
CA ALA A 149 2.69 -0.75 -15.05
C ALA A 149 2.59 0.76 -14.83
N ASN A 150 3.58 1.52 -15.30
CA ASN A 150 3.65 2.97 -15.16
C ASN A 150 2.69 3.65 -16.13
N ASP A 151 2.60 3.17 -17.37
CA ASP A 151 1.68 3.62 -18.40
C ASP A 151 0.21 3.49 -17.94
N ALA A 152 -0.15 2.35 -17.36
CA ALA A 152 -1.48 2.14 -16.79
C ALA A 152 -1.75 3.08 -15.59
N ALA A 153 -0.76 3.26 -14.71
CA ALA A 153 -0.91 4.15 -13.55
C ALA A 153 -1.15 5.62 -13.97
N VAL A 154 -0.44 6.08 -14.99
CA VAL A 154 -0.60 7.45 -15.52
C VAL A 154 -1.93 7.59 -16.26
N ALA A 155 -2.34 6.62 -17.08
CA ALA A 155 -3.64 6.66 -17.76
C ALA A 155 -4.80 6.72 -16.77
N VAL A 156 -4.75 5.93 -15.68
CA VAL A 156 -5.75 5.99 -14.60
C VAL A 156 -5.70 7.33 -13.86
N ALA A 157 -4.50 7.85 -13.60
CA ALA A 157 -4.35 9.16 -12.96
C ALA A 157 -4.98 10.29 -13.81
N GLU A 158 -4.80 10.24 -15.13
CA GLU A 158 -5.42 11.19 -16.05
C GLU A 158 -6.95 11.07 -16.07
N LEU A 159 -7.48 9.84 -16.00
CA LEU A 159 -8.93 9.62 -15.91
C LEU A 159 -9.52 10.23 -14.62
N VAL A 160 -8.89 10.00 -13.48
CA VAL A 160 -9.42 10.40 -12.16
C VAL A 160 -9.19 11.89 -11.91
N GLY A 161 -8.02 12.43 -12.27
CA GLY A 161 -7.61 13.80 -11.99
C GLY A 161 -7.78 14.78 -13.16
N GLY A 162 -8.25 14.30 -14.33
CA GLY A 162 -8.35 15.07 -15.57
C GLY A 162 -6.99 15.31 -16.25
N SER A 163 -5.90 15.12 -15.53
CA SER A 163 -4.52 15.13 -15.99
C SER A 163 -3.61 14.56 -14.91
N GLU A 164 -2.40 14.07 -15.25
CA GLU A 164 -1.46 13.62 -14.22
C GLU A 164 -1.09 14.73 -13.23
N PRO A 165 -0.77 15.99 -13.64
CA PRO A 165 -0.55 17.07 -12.68
C PRO A 165 -1.73 17.35 -11.75
N GLY A 166 -2.97 17.29 -12.24
CA GLY A 166 -4.18 17.40 -11.43
C GLY A 166 -4.29 16.26 -10.42
N PHE A 167 -4.00 15.04 -10.85
CA PHE A 167 -3.98 13.88 -9.97
C PHE A 167 -2.89 13.97 -8.89
N VAL A 168 -1.69 14.45 -9.24
CA VAL A 168 -0.59 14.67 -8.28
C VAL A 168 -1.00 15.68 -7.20
N GLN A 169 -1.76 16.73 -7.56
CA GLN A 169 -2.34 17.62 -6.55
C GLN A 169 -3.28 16.87 -5.59
N MET A 170 -4.13 15.98 -6.12
CA MET A 170 -5.00 15.14 -5.28
C MET A 170 -4.17 14.21 -4.38
N MET A 171 -3.10 13.57 -4.89
CA MET A 171 -2.20 12.72 -4.10
C MET A 171 -1.59 13.49 -2.92
N ASN A 172 -1.09 14.70 -3.14
CA ASN A 172 -0.48 15.51 -2.09
C ASN A 172 -1.54 16.04 -1.10
N ALA A 173 -2.72 16.41 -1.57
CA ALA A 173 -3.83 16.79 -0.69
C ALA A 173 -4.23 15.61 0.21
N ARG A 174 -4.38 14.41 -0.36
CA ARG A 174 -4.74 13.21 0.40
C ARG A 174 -3.65 12.81 1.39
N ALA A 175 -2.38 12.93 1.01
CA ALA A 175 -1.26 12.71 1.91
C ALA A 175 -1.33 13.65 3.13
N ALA A 176 -1.61 14.93 2.91
CA ALA A 176 -1.77 15.90 4.00
C ALA A 176 -2.97 15.55 4.91
N GLU A 177 -4.10 15.14 4.35
CA GLU A 177 -5.29 14.69 5.12
C GLU A 177 -4.98 13.47 5.99
N LEU A 178 -4.17 12.53 5.47
CA LEU A 178 -3.74 11.34 6.20
C LEU A 178 -2.65 11.62 7.23
N GLY A 179 -2.09 12.84 7.28
CA GLY A 179 -1.00 13.20 8.16
C GLY A 179 0.38 12.69 7.70
N MET A 180 0.54 12.38 6.42
CA MET A 180 1.81 11.96 5.81
C MET A 180 2.73 13.18 5.59
N VAL A 181 3.21 13.75 6.68
CA VAL A 181 3.91 15.05 6.70
C VAL A 181 5.29 15.06 6.02
N ASN A 182 5.86 13.88 5.81
CA ASN A 182 7.17 13.71 5.21
C ASN A 182 7.07 13.16 3.76
N THR A 183 5.91 13.28 3.13
CA THR A 183 5.65 12.75 1.78
C THR A 183 5.36 13.86 0.79
N THR A 184 5.97 13.75 -0.38
CA THR A 184 5.67 14.60 -1.54
C THR A 184 5.66 13.73 -2.80
N PHE A 185 4.56 13.79 -3.54
CA PHE A 185 4.39 13.13 -4.84
C PHE A 185 4.61 14.13 -5.97
N HIS A 186 5.30 13.70 -7.04
CA HIS A 186 5.53 14.46 -8.26
C HIS A 186 5.01 13.76 -9.51
N ASN A 187 4.70 12.47 -9.43
CA ASN A 187 4.06 11.69 -10.49
C ASN A 187 3.21 10.56 -9.89
N ALA A 188 2.40 9.92 -10.73
CA ALA A 188 1.45 8.90 -10.30
C ALA A 188 2.03 7.48 -10.23
N CYS A 189 3.25 7.26 -10.72
CA CYS A 189 3.80 5.91 -10.89
C CYS A 189 5.08 5.63 -10.08
N GLY A 190 5.73 6.66 -9.55
CA GLY A 190 6.95 6.54 -8.75
C GLY A 190 8.24 6.50 -9.57
N LEU A 191 8.23 7.07 -10.78
CA LEU A 191 9.47 7.35 -11.51
C LEU A 191 10.31 8.38 -10.75
N ASP A 192 11.62 8.17 -10.76
CA ASP A 192 12.58 9.02 -10.06
C ASP A 192 12.42 10.48 -10.49
N THR A 193 12.10 11.32 -9.53
CA THR A 193 11.92 12.76 -9.68
C THR A 193 12.47 13.44 -8.43
N GLU A 194 13.19 14.53 -8.59
CA GLU A 194 13.71 15.29 -7.45
C GLU A 194 12.57 15.70 -6.50
N GLY A 195 12.71 15.42 -5.22
CA GLY A 195 11.71 15.71 -4.22
C GLY A 195 10.57 14.69 -4.12
N HIS A 196 10.50 13.66 -4.99
CA HIS A 196 9.53 12.57 -4.87
C HIS A 196 9.96 11.61 -3.77
N LEU A 197 9.58 11.92 -2.54
CA LEU A 197 10.05 11.26 -1.33
C LEU A 197 8.89 10.88 -0.42
N SER A 198 9.10 9.84 0.38
CA SER A 198 8.23 9.45 1.49
C SER A 198 9.06 8.78 2.59
N THR A 199 8.39 8.30 3.63
CA THR A 199 9.01 7.60 4.77
C THR A 199 8.33 6.25 5.00
N ALA A 200 8.98 5.36 5.74
CA ALA A 200 8.36 4.07 6.11
C ALA A 200 7.09 4.27 6.95
N HIS A 201 7.07 5.30 7.79
CA HIS A 201 5.89 5.66 8.59
C HIS A 201 4.74 6.13 7.70
N ASP A 202 4.96 7.08 6.80
CA ASP A 202 3.93 7.60 5.92
C ASP A 202 3.39 6.51 4.96
N VAL A 203 4.29 5.65 4.46
CA VAL A 203 3.87 4.47 3.66
C VAL A 203 3.00 3.52 4.46
N ALA A 204 3.28 3.31 5.75
CA ALA A 204 2.45 2.47 6.61
C ALA A 204 1.05 3.10 6.83
N ILE A 205 0.96 4.43 7.01
CA ILE A 205 -0.30 5.16 7.10
C ILE A 205 -1.13 4.98 5.83
N MET A 206 -0.55 5.26 4.68
CA MET A 206 -1.20 5.13 3.37
C MET A 206 -1.68 3.69 3.11
N SER A 207 -0.83 2.71 3.45
CA SER A 207 -1.16 1.29 3.27
C SER A 207 -2.29 0.85 4.20
N ARG A 208 -2.31 1.34 5.43
CA ARG A 208 -3.39 1.09 6.38
C ARG A 208 -4.71 1.69 5.87
N GLU A 209 -4.66 2.89 5.32
CA GLU A 209 -5.86 3.56 4.79
C GLU A 209 -6.50 2.74 3.68
N ILE A 210 -5.76 2.37 2.64
CA ILE A 210 -6.32 1.61 1.52
C ILE A 210 -6.87 0.25 1.97
N LEU A 211 -6.20 -0.44 2.91
CA LEU A 211 -6.66 -1.73 3.42
C LEU A 211 -7.95 -1.63 4.25
N ASN A 212 -8.19 -0.51 4.91
CA ASN A 212 -9.37 -0.29 5.74
C ASN A 212 -10.55 0.26 4.96
N THR A 213 -10.30 1.13 3.99
CA THR A 213 -11.35 1.84 3.24
C THR A 213 -11.67 1.20 1.90
N CYS A 214 -10.69 0.51 1.29
CA CYS A 214 -10.80 -0.11 -0.03
C CYS A 214 -10.28 -1.57 0.00
N PRO A 215 -10.85 -2.46 0.84
CA PRO A 215 -10.33 -3.81 1.05
C PRO A 215 -10.36 -4.68 -0.22
N GLU A 216 -11.13 -4.30 -1.24
CA GLU A 216 -11.15 -4.95 -2.55
C GLU A 216 -9.80 -4.89 -3.27
N VAL A 217 -8.90 -3.98 -2.90
CA VAL A 217 -7.52 -3.96 -3.40
C VAL A 217 -6.82 -5.31 -3.21
N LEU A 218 -7.18 -6.05 -2.16
CA LEU A 218 -6.62 -7.38 -1.88
C LEU A 218 -6.96 -8.41 -2.96
N HIS A 219 -8.07 -8.23 -3.68
CA HIS A 219 -8.39 -9.07 -4.84
C HIS A 219 -7.31 -8.94 -5.92
N TYR A 220 -6.88 -7.73 -6.22
CA TYR A 220 -5.89 -7.45 -7.27
C TYR A 220 -4.46 -7.79 -6.84
N THR A 221 -4.11 -7.48 -5.62
CA THR A 221 -2.75 -7.67 -5.11
C THR A 221 -2.44 -9.13 -4.78
N GLY A 222 -3.45 -9.98 -4.70
CA GLY A 222 -3.30 -11.44 -4.60
C GLY A 222 -3.08 -12.15 -5.94
N ILE A 223 -3.14 -11.44 -7.08
CA ILE A 223 -2.97 -12.03 -8.41
C ILE A 223 -1.48 -12.21 -8.70
N TRP A 224 -1.05 -13.45 -8.95
CA TRP A 224 0.31 -13.77 -9.35
C TRP A 224 0.54 -13.63 -10.85
N THR A 225 -0.45 -14.06 -11.62
CA THR A 225 -0.41 -14.01 -13.08
C THR A 225 -1.80 -13.72 -13.61
N ASP A 226 -1.89 -12.92 -14.66
CA ASP A 226 -3.11 -12.67 -15.42
C ASP A 226 -2.74 -12.48 -16.89
N THR A 227 -3.72 -12.25 -17.74
CA THR A 227 -3.52 -11.97 -19.16
C THR A 227 -4.18 -10.66 -19.56
N LEU A 228 -3.49 -9.85 -20.34
CA LEU A 228 -4.04 -8.68 -20.98
C LEU A 228 -3.69 -8.73 -22.47
N ARG A 229 -4.66 -8.53 -23.37
CA ARG A 229 -4.47 -8.66 -24.83
C ARG A 229 -3.85 -10.00 -25.27
N GLY A 230 -4.09 -11.08 -24.52
CA GLY A 230 -3.45 -12.38 -24.76
C GLY A 230 -1.96 -12.45 -24.37
N CYS A 231 -1.40 -11.38 -23.80
CA CYS A 231 -0.07 -11.36 -23.21
C CYS A 231 -0.14 -11.68 -21.72
N LEU A 232 0.81 -12.49 -21.23
CA LEU A 232 0.90 -12.84 -19.82
C LEU A 232 1.41 -11.65 -19.02
N LEU A 233 0.66 -11.27 -17.97
CA LEU A 233 1.11 -10.40 -16.89
C LEU A 233 1.65 -11.28 -15.77
N TYR A 234 2.78 -10.90 -15.18
CA TYR A 234 3.37 -11.57 -14.01
C TYR A 234 4.16 -10.60 -13.13
N THR A 235 4.28 -10.93 -11.85
CA THR A 235 5.07 -10.18 -10.86
C THR A 235 6.54 -10.59 -10.87
#